data_c80fb053a74cbdfcb826232e6765ffa3
#
_entry.id   c80fb053a74cbdfcb826232e6765ffa3
#
_cell.length_a   1.000
_cell.length_b   1.000
_cell.length_c   1.000
_cell.angle_alpha   90.00
_cell.angle_beta   90.00
_cell.angle_gamma   90.00
#
_symmetry.space_group_name_H-M   'P 1'
#
loop_
_entity.id
_entity.type
_entity.pdbx_description
1 polymer ?
#
loop_
_entity_poly.entity_id
_entity_poly.type
_entity_poly.pdbx_seq_one_letter_code
_entity_poly.pdbx_strand_id
1 'polypeptide(L)'
;VALLLFEIGLETDLKEMFRVGASASIVALVGVVAPFVLGFAYWMIAEPSIGIHAEGISDTMVAIFVGATLTATSVGITARVLTDLKRMHTPEARVVIGAAVIDDILGLVILAVVSGLAAGAALTIFGIAKTFAVAVGILVAAVIIGNVVAPKLFGVVDRMRVRGVLLVSAISFALLVAALAGLAGSALIIGSFAAGLVLS
;
A
#
# COMPACT_ATOMS: atom_id res chain seq x y z
N VAL A 1 -12.07 3.05 1.92
CA VAL A 1 -10.64 2.74 1.79
C VAL A 1 -10.42 1.69 0.69
N ALA A 2 -11.06 0.50 0.73
CA ALA A 2 -10.86 -0.54 -0.28
C ALA A 2 -11.11 -0.05 -1.72
N LEU A 3 -12.22 0.64 -1.98
CA LEU A 3 -12.52 1.19 -3.31
C LEU A 3 -11.51 2.24 -3.77
N LEU A 4 -11.01 3.06 -2.87
CA LEU A 4 -9.99 4.06 -3.18
C LEU A 4 -8.67 3.40 -3.57
N LEU A 5 -8.27 2.32 -2.90
CA LEU A 5 -7.07 1.57 -3.28
C LEU A 5 -7.26 0.74 -4.55
N PHE A 6 -8.46 0.30 -4.84
CA PHE A 6 -8.79 -0.28 -6.13
C PHE A 6 -8.60 0.74 -7.26
N GLU A 7 -9.09 1.97 -7.08
CA GLU A 7 -8.91 3.07 -8.03
C GLU A 7 -7.42 3.40 -8.25
N ILE A 8 -6.63 3.52 -7.18
CA ILE A 8 -5.18 3.71 -7.27
C ILE A 8 -4.53 2.55 -8.01
N GLY A 9 -4.96 1.31 -7.77
CA GLY A 9 -4.47 0.14 -8.49
C GLY A 9 -4.77 0.20 -9.99
N LEU A 10 -5.95 0.67 -10.39
CA LEU A 10 -6.32 0.88 -11.80
C LEU A 10 -5.45 1.93 -12.51
N GLU A 11 -5.03 2.95 -11.79
CA GLU A 11 -4.19 4.04 -12.33
C GLU A 11 -2.70 3.66 -12.39
N THR A 12 -2.32 2.55 -11.77
CA THR A 12 -0.92 2.12 -11.65
C THR A 12 -0.49 1.28 -12.84
N ASP A 13 0.50 1.75 -13.63
CA ASP A 13 1.13 0.95 -14.69
C ASP A 13 2.31 0.13 -14.16
N LEU A 14 2.10 -1.18 -14.04
CA LEU A 14 3.13 -2.13 -13.59
C LEU A 14 4.39 -2.12 -14.48
N LYS A 15 4.24 -1.93 -15.80
CA LYS A 15 5.40 -1.93 -16.72
C LYS A 15 6.29 -0.70 -16.48
N GLU A 16 5.68 0.46 -16.25
CA GLU A 16 6.43 1.66 -15.90
C GLU A 16 7.11 1.51 -14.53
N MET A 17 6.44 0.91 -13.57
CA MET A 17 6.97 0.63 -12.23
C MET A 17 8.22 -0.27 -12.28
N PHE A 18 8.19 -1.37 -13.05
CA PHE A 18 9.36 -2.23 -13.25
C PHE A 18 10.50 -1.55 -14.00
N ARG A 19 10.22 -0.60 -14.87
CA ARG A 19 11.22 0.14 -15.66
C ARG A 19 12.05 1.11 -14.82
N VAL A 20 11.51 1.65 -13.73
CA VAL A 20 12.16 2.62 -12.82
C VAL A 20 12.71 1.95 -11.56
N GLY A 21 12.52 0.63 -11.43
CA GLY A 21 12.64 -0.22 -10.25
C GLY A 21 13.69 0.16 -9.20
N ALA A 22 14.98 0.21 -9.57
CA ALA A 22 16.04 0.44 -8.57
C ALA A 22 16.00 1.85 -7.98
N SER A 23 15.83 2.89 -8.82
CA SER A 23 15.79 4.28 -8.35
C SER A 23 14.53 4.54 -7.51
N ALA A 24 13.38 4.04 -7.95
CA ALA A 24 12.13 4.15 -7.21
C ALA A 24 12.20 3.42 -5.86
N SER A 25 12.81 2.23 -5.81
CA SER A 25 12.99 1.47 -4.56
C SER A 25 13.88 2.19 -3.56
N ILE A 26 14.99 2.80 -4.00
CA ILE A 26 15.87 3.57 -3.11
C ILE A 26 15.14 4.81 -2.58
N VAL A 27 14.43 5.54 -3.45
CA VAL A 27 13.66 6.72 -3.05
C VAL A 27 12.56 6.34 -2.06
N ALA A 28 11.83 5.26 -2.31
CA ALA A 28 10.81 4.75 -1.40
C ALA A 28 11.41 4.35 -0.04
N LEU A 29 12.52 3.61 -0.04
CA LEU A 29 13.16 3.18 1.20
C LEU A 29 13.62 4.37 2.04
N VAL A 30 14.26 5.36 1.41
CA VAL A 30 14.68 6.59 2.12
C VAL A 30 13.47 7.39 2.57
N GLY A 31 12.43 7.49 1.72
CA GLY A 31 11.17 8.18 2.01
C GLY A 31 10.39 7.57 3.18
N VAL A 32 10.55 6.28 3.44
CA VAL A 32 9.97 5.59 4.61
C VAL A 32 10.88 5.70 5.82
N VAL A 33 12.16 5.35 5.68
CA VAL A 33 13.10 5.25 6.81
C VAL A 33 13.36 6.62 7.45
N ALA A 34 13.55 7.67 6.64
CA ALA A 34 13.88 8.98 7.18
C ALA A 34 12.73 9.59 8.02
N PRO A 35 11.47 9.67 7.56
CA PRO A 35 10.37 10.16 8.39
C PRO A 35 10.10 9.27 9.61
N PHE A 36 10.23 7.94 9.45
CA PHE A 36 10.08 7.02 10.57
C PHE A 36 11.08 7.32 11.69
N VAL A 37 12.37 7.39 11.35
CA VAL A 37 13.44 7.67 12.32
C VAL A 37 13.27 9.05 12.95
N LEU A 38 12.93 10.06 12.15
CA LEU A 38 12.70 11.42 12.66
C LEU A 38 11.50 11.48 13.58
N GLY A 39 10.40 10.83 13.25
CA GLY A 39 9.20 10.77 14.08
C GLY A 39 9.44 10.02 15.40
N PHE A 40 10.12 8.90 15.31
CA PHE A 40 10.51 8.11 16.47
C PHE A 40 11.44 8.91 17.40
N ALA A 41 12.50 9.50 16.84
CA ALA A 41 13.44 10.31 17.62
C ALA A 41 12.80 11.56 18.22
N TYR A 42 11.93 12.22 17.44
CA TYR A 42 11.17 13.37 17.94
C TYR A 42 10.36 13.00 19.19
N TRP A 43 9.60 11.91 19.13
CA TRP A 43 8.79 11.49 20.28
C TRP A 43 9.66 11.15 21.49
N MET A 44 10.73 10.38 21.31
CA MET A 44 11.64 10.00 22.40
C MET A 44 12.32 11.19 23.08
N ILE A 45 12.51 12.32 22.37
CA ILE A 45 13.10 13.54 22.91
C ILE A 45 12.03 14.46 23.50
N ALA A 46 10.88 14.58 22.87
CA ALA A 46 9.82 15.52 23.22
C ALA A 46 8.90 15.01 24.33
N GLU A 47 8.76 13.71 24.46
CA GLU A 47 7.86 13.06 25.44
C GLU A 47 8.06 13.55 26.88
N PRO A 48 9.32 13.67 27.39
CA PRO A 48 9.54 14.21 28.75
C PRO A 48 9.00 15.64 28.95
N SER A 49 8.86 16.39 27.86
CA SER A 49 8.37 17.78 27.89
C SER A 49 6.87 17.90 27.71
N ILE A 50 6.24 16.93 27.05
CA ILE A 50 4.79 16.94 26.73
C ILE A 50 3.99 16.31 27.88
N GLY A 51 4.58 15.36 28.62
CA GLY A 51 3.96 14.72 29.78
C GLY A 51 2.69 13.91 29.47
N ILE A 52 2.51 13.50 28.21
CA ILE A 52 1.38 12.67 27.79
C ILE A 52 1.78 11.20 27.93
N HIS A 53 1.46 10.62 29.07
CA HIS A 53 1.62 9.18 29.31
C HIS A 53 0.28 8.48 29.07
N ALA A 54 0.21 7.58 28.12
CA ALA A 54 -0.93 6.67 27.97
C ALA A 54 -0.76 5.54 28.97
N GLU A 55 -1.70 5.40 29.90
CA GLU A 55 -1.67 4.33 30.91
C GLU A 55 -1.57 2.95 30.25
N GLY A 56 -0.54 2.19 30.59
CA GLY A 56 -0.33 0.82 30.12
C GLY A 56 0.36 0.69 28.73
N ILE A 57 0.76 1.78 28.07
CA ILE A 57 1.48 1.75 26.81
C ILE A 57 2.91 2.27 27.03
N SER A 58 3.92 1.54 26.54
CA SER A 58 5.30 2.00 26.65
C SER A 58 5.59 3.17 25.70
N ASP A 59 6.39 4.15 26.14
CA ASP A 59 6.78 5.32 25.33
C ASP A 59 7.44 4.93 24.01
N THR A 60 8.20 3.84 24.02
CA THR A 60 8.79 3.25 22.81
C THR A 60 7.72 2.83 21.81
N MET A 61 6.60 2.26 22.28
CA MET A 61 5.51 1.86 21.41
C MET A 61 4.84 3.09 20.78
N VAL A 62 4.60 4.13 21.57
CA VAL A 62 4.07 5.40 21.06
C VAL A 62 5.03 6.02 20.03
N ALA A 63 6.33 6.02 20.30
CA ALA A 63 7.35 6.50 19.36
C ALA A 63 7.33 5.73 18.02
N ILE A 64 7.17 4.42 18.08
CA ILE A 64 7.01 3.57 16.87
C ILE A 64 5.76 3.96 16.08
N PHE A 65 4.63 4.19 16.76
CA PHE A 65 3.39 4.64 16.12
C PHE A 65 3.54 6.02 15.48
N VAL A 66 4.17 6.96 16.16
CA VAL A 66 4.45 8.31 15.63
C VAL A 66 5.34 8.21 14.39
N GLY A 67 6.43 7.45 14.47
CA GLY A 67 7.30 7.18 13.32
C GLY A 67 6.52 6.57 12.15
N ALA A 68 5.73 5.52 12.39
CA ALA A 68 4.92 4.87 11.37
C ALA A 68 3.89 5.82 10.72
N THR A 69 3.25 6.68 11.50
CA THR A 69 2.27 7.64 10.99
C THR A 69 2.90 8.65 10.03
N LEU A 70 4.14 9.06 10.28
CA LEU A 70 4.85 10.03 9.45
C LEU A 70 5.37 9.45 8.13
N THR A 71 5.37 8.13 7.95
CA THR A 71 5.76 7.49 6.68
C THR A 71 4.66 7.55 5.62
N ALA A 72 3.41 7.76 6.02
CA ALA A 72 2.28 7.70 5.11
C ALA A 72 2.33 8.80 4.04
N THR A 73 2.40 8.41 2.78
CA THR A 73 2.45 9.30 1.61
C THR A 73 1.22 9.08 0.73
N SER A 74 0.74 10.12 0.06
CA SER A 74 -0.41 10.02 -0.86
C SER A 74 0.03 10.01 -2.31
N VAL A 75 -0.12 8.87 -2.98
CA VAL A 75 0.12 8.74 -4.44
C VAL A 75 -0.82 9.64 -5.22
N GLY A 76 -2.11 9.68 -4.86
CA GLY A 76 -3.12 10.47 -5.57
C GLY A 76 -2.84 11.98 -5.56
N ILE A 77 -2.42 12.54 -4.41
CA ILE A 77 -2.04 13.95 -4.32
C ILE A 77 -0.79 14.20 -5.16
N THR A 78 0.21 13.33 -5.09
CA THR A 78 1.45 13.43 -5.85
C THR A 78 1.18 13.42 -7.35
N ALA A 79 0.37 12.47 -7.84
CA ALA A 79 -0.01 12.37 -9.24
C ALA A 79 -0.77 13.61 -9.71
N ARG A 80 -1.70 14.12 -8.91
CA ARG A 80 -2.45 15.34 -9.21
C ARG A 80 -1.54 16.56 -9.34
N VAL A 81 -0.63 16.77 -8.39
CA VAL A 81 0.33 17.89 -8.43
C VAL A 81 1.22 17.80 -9.68
N LEU A 82 1.72 16.60 -10.01
CA LEU A 82 2.53 16.39 -11.22
C LEU A 82 1.74 16.67 -12.51
N THR A 83 0.45 16.32 -12.54
CA THR A 83 -0.47 16.61 -13.64
C THR A 83 -0.70 18.11 -13.79
N ASP A 84 -1.01 18.81 -12.70
CA ASP A 84 -1.23 20.26 -12.68
C ASP A 84 0.01 21.04 -13.13
N LEU A 85 1.21 20.53 -12.76
CA LEU A 85 2.50 21.07 -13.21
C LEU A 85 2.87 20.67 -14.65
N LYS A 86 2.07 19.84 -15.33
CA LYS A 86 2.34 19.26 -16.66
C LYS A 86 3.68 18.50 -16.73
N ARG A 87 4.05 17.84 -15.64
CA ARG A 87 5.31 17.09 -15.48
C ARG A 87 5.13 15.58 -15.40
N MET A 88 3.93 15.06 -15.60
CA MET A 88 3.58 13.64 -15.44
C MET A 88 4.43 12.69 -16.29
N HIS A 89 4.89 13.14 -17.45
CA HIS A 89 5.67 12.33 -18.40
C HIS A 89 7.20 12.45 -18.25
N THR A 90 7.68 13.17 -17.21
CA THR A 90 9.12 13.31 -16.96
C THR A 90 9.71 12.07 -16.33
N PRO A 91 11.02 11.80 -16.49
CA PRO A 91 11.69 10.68 -15.82
C PRO A 91 11.58 10.76 -14.29
N GLU A 92 11.65 11.97 -13.74
CA GLU A 92 11.54 12.21 -12.29
C GLU A 92 10.14 11.85 -11.78
N ALA A 93 9.09 12.24 -12.51
CA ALA A 93 7.73 11.91 -12.15
C ALA A 93 7.50 10.39 -12.09
N ARG A 94 8.07 9.63 -13.03
CA ARG A 94 8.00 8.17 -13.02
C ARG A 94 8.68 7.58 -11.78
N VAL A 95 9.86 8.10 -11.40
CA VAL A 95 10.56 7.67 -10.17
C VAL A 95 9.70 7.97 -8.95
N VAL A 96 9.13 9.18 -8.86
CA VAL A 96 8.31 9.62 -7.73
C VAL A 96 7.04 8.76 -7.60
N ILE A 97 6.33 8.52 -8.71
CA ILE A 97 5.12 7.69 -8.70
C ILE A 97 5.48 6.24 -8.39
N GLY A 98 6.53 5.69 -9.00
CA GLY A 98 7.00 4.35 -8.69
C GLY A 98 7.43 4.19 -7.23
N ALA A 99 8.09 5.20 -6.65
CA ALA A 99 8.44 5.21 -5.24
C ALA A 99 7.21 5.27 -4.35
N ALA A 100 6.21 6.08 -4.69
CA ALA A 100 4.98 6.20 -3.91
C ALA A 100 4.17 4.88 -3.89
N VAL A 101 4.15 4.12 -4.98
CA VAL A 101 3.51 2.79 -5.02
C VAL A 101 4.26 1.78 -4.14
N ILE A 102 5.61 1.81 -4.17
CA ILE A 102 6.41 0.95 -3.28
C ILE A 102 6.21 1.36 -1.81
N ASP A 103 6.11 2.66 -1.55
CA ASP A 103 5.83 3.22 -0.23
C ASP A 103 4.48 2.72 0.33
N ASP A 104 3.43 2.66 -0.48
CA ASP A 104 2.14 2.09 -0.09
C ASP A 104 2.27 0.64 0.40
N ILE A 105 3.05 -0.17 -0.31
CA ILE A 105 3.31 -1.57 0.09
C ILE A 105 4.10 -1.61 1.41
N LEU A 106 5.13 -0.78 1.55
CA LEU A 106 5.93 -0.67 2.77
C LEU A 106 5.07 -0.16 3.94
N GLY A 107 4.22 0.83 3.71
CA GLY A 107 3.28 1.37 4.68
C GLY A 107 2.30 0.31 5.22
N LEU A 108 1.78 -0.56 4.35
CA LEU A 108 0.93 -1.69 4.77
C LEU A 108 1.68 -2.70 5.64
N VAL A 109 2.95 -2.95 5.33
CA VAL A 109 3.80 -3.83 6.16
C VAL A 109 4.06 -3.19 7.52
N ILE A 110 4.42 -1.91 7.54
CA ILE A 110 4.62 -1.15 8.78
C ILE A 110 3.34 -1.18 9.62
N LEU A 111 2.19 -0.92 9.01
CA LEU A 111 0.90 -0.96 9.69
C LEU A 111 0.60 -2.34 10.29
N ALA A 112 0.88 -3.42 9.55
CA ALA A 112 0.69 -4.79 10.03
C ALA A 112 1.60 -5.11 11.22
N VAL A 113 2.87 -4.68 11.16
CA VAL A 113 3.84 -4.84 12.24
C VAL A 113 3.42 -4.07 13.49
N VAL A 114 3.07 -2.80 13.31
CA VAL A 114 2.68 -1.90 14.41
C VAL A 114 1.36 -2.36 15.06
N SER A 115 0.39 -2.82 14.25
CA SER A 115 -0.85 -3.41 14.76
C SER A 115 -0.61 -4.71 15.52
N GLY A 116 0.31 -5.54 15.06
CA GLY A 116 0.73 -6.76 15.75
C GLY A 116 1.37 -6.46 17.11
N LEU A 117 2.21 -5.44 17.19
CA LEU A 117 2.79 -4.94 18.43
C LEU A 117 1.72 -4.47 19.42
N ALA A 118 0.76 -3.68 18.94
CA ALA A 118 -0.35 -3.19 19.75
C ALA A 118 -1.19 -4.35 20.31
N ALA A 119 -1.29 -5.45 19.57
CA ALA A 119 -1.96 -6.68 20.01
C ALA A 119 -1.11 -7.56 20.93
N GLY A 120 0.08 -7.12 21.37
CA GLY A 120 0.98 -7.84 22.27
C GLY A 120 1.86 -8.90 21.57
N ALA A 121 1.98 -8.86 20.23
CA ALA A 121 2.87 -9.75 19.52
C ALA A 121 4.34 -9.39 19.77
N ALA A 122 5.17 -10.38 20.05
CA ALA A 122 6.61 -10.15 20.16
C ALA A 122 7.20 -9.75 18.81
N LEU A 123 7.97 -8.65 18.79
CA LEU A 123 8.76 -8.27 17.62
C LEU A 123 9.86 -9.29 17.38
N THR A 124 9.62 -10.18 16.45
CA THR A 124 10.66 -11.05 15.93
C THR A 124 10.95 -10.68 14.48
N ILE A 125 12.23 -10.62 14.11
CA ILE A 125 12.65 -10.38 12.72
C ILE A 125 11.97 -11.38 11.78
N PHE A 126 11.80 -12.62 12.22
CA PHE A 126 11.10 -13.65 11.46
C PHE A 126 9.60 -13.32 11.27
N GLY A 127 8.92 -12.78 12.30
CA GLY A 127 7.51 -12.35 12.20
C GLY A 127 7.34 -11.21 11.18
N ILE A 128 8.21 -10.21 11.23
CA ILE A 128 8.22 -9.09 10.27
C ILE A 128 8.47 -9.60 8.85
N ALA A 129 9.50 -10.42 8.65
CA ALA A 129 9.83 -11.01 7.35
C ALA A 129 8.69 -11.88 6.81
N LYS A 130 8.02 -12.65 7.67
CA LYS A 130 6.86 -13.45 7.30
C LYS A 130 5.69 -12.57 6.85
N THR A 131 5.37 -11.52 7.59
CA THR A 131 4.28 -10.57 7.24
C THR A 131 4.56 -9.92 5.88
N PHE A 132 5.79 -9.47 5.66
CA PHE A 132 6.23 -8.93 4.38
C PHE A 132 6.09 -9.95 3.25
N ALA A 133 6.62 -11.16 3.44
CA ALA A 133 6.56 -12.22 2.44
C ALA A 133 5.12 -12.62 2.08
N VAL A 134 4.22 -12.66 3.08
CA VAL A 134 2.80 -12.95 2.87
C VAL A 134 2.13 -11.81 2.08
N ALA A 135 2.38 -10.55 2.43
CA ALA A 135 1.81 -9.40 1.73
C ALA A 135 2.23 -9.35 0.26
N VAL A 136 3.55 -9.46 0.00
CA VAL A 136 4.11 -9.51 -1.36
C VAL A 136 3.63 -10.76 -2.11
N GLY A 137 3.62 -11.91 -1.44
CA GLY A 137 3.16 -13.18 -2.04
C GLY A 137 1.69 -13.12 -2.49
N ILE A 138 0.81 -12.52 -1.69
CA ILE A 138 -0.61 -12.33 -2.05
C ILE A 138 -0.74 -11.36 -3.21
N LEU A 139 0.02 -10.25 -3.21
CA LEU A 139 0.01 -9.29 -4.31
C LEU A 139 0.42 -9.96 -5.63
N VAL A 140 1.54 -10.69 -5.62
CA VAL A 140 2.05 -11.41 -6.80
C VAL A 140 1.06 -12.49 -7.26
N ALA A 141 0.52 -13.28 -6.33
CA ALA A 141 -0.48 -14.30 -6.65
C ALA A 141 -1.75 -13.70 -7.23
N ALA A 142 -2.24 -12.59 -6.66
CA ALA A 142 -3.42 -11.89 -7.15
C ALA A 142 -3.21 -11.36 -8.59
N VAL A 143 -2.03 -10.79 -8.88
CA VAL A 143 -1.69 -10.32 -10.23
C VAL A 143 -1.59 -11.49 -11.22
N ILE A 144 -0.92 -12.59 -10.87
CA ILE A 144 -0.78 -13.76 -11.75
C ILE A 144 -2.15 -14.40 -12.03
N ILE A 145 -2.92 -14.67 -10.98
CA ILE A 145 -4.25 -15.29 -11.11
C ILE A 145 -5.20 -14.33 -11.82
N GLY A 146 -5.15 -13.06 -11.45
CA GLY A 146 -5.99 -12.02 -12.01
C GLY A 146 -5.79 -11.85 -13.51
N ASN A 147 -4.56 -11.84 -14.00
CA ASN A 147 -4.24 -11.76 -15.42
C ASN A 147 -4.80 -12.94 -16.24
N VAL A 148 -5.09 -14.08 -15.60
CA VAL A 148 -5.70 -15.24 -16.25
C VAL A 148 -7.24 -15.19 -16.15
N VAL A 149 -7.75 -14.76 -15.00
CA VAL A 149 -9.20 -14.80 -14.68
C VAL A 149 -9.93 -13.57 -15.20
N ALA A 150 -9.35 -12.38 -15.03
CA ALA A 150 -10.00 -11.13 -15.40
C ALA A 150 -10.39 -11.06 -16.89
N PRO A 151 -9.55 -11.39 -17.88
CA PRO A 151 -9.95 -11.34 -19.28
C PRO A 151 -11.13 -12.26 -19.61
N LYS A 152 -11.21 -13.44 -18.97
CA LYS A 152 -12.32 -14.36 -19.15
C LYS A 152 -13.61 -13.85 -18.54
N LEU A 153 -13.53 -13.32 -17.32
CA LEU A 153 -14.66 -12.75 -16.60
C LEU A 153 -15.22 -11.53 -17.34
N PHE A 154 -14.36 -10.57 -17.67
CA PHE A 154 -14.76 -9.34 -18.33
C PHE A 154 -15.17 -9.56 -19.79
N GLY A 155 -14.62 -10.56 -20.47
CA GLY A 155 -15.09 -10.97 -21.80
C GLY A 155 -16.53 -11.52 -21.81
N VAL A 156 -16.99 -12.11 -20.70
CA VAL A 156 -18.41 -12.49 -20.53
C VAL A 156 -19.27 -11.26 -20.21
N VAL A 157 -18.78 -10.39 -19.34
CA VAL A 157 -19.45 -9.14 -18.92
C VAL A 157 -19.67 -8.20 -20.11
N ASP A 158 -18.68 -8.05 -20.98
CA ASP A 158 -18.75 -7.19 -22.18
C ASP A 158 -19.86 -7.62 -23.15
N ARG A 159 -20.12 -8.93 -23.23
CA ARG A 159 -21.22 -9.47 -24.06
C ARG A 159 -22.62 -9.09 -23.56
N MET A 160 -22.77 -8.71 -22.30
CA MET A 160 -24.08 -8.42 -21.71
C MET A 160 -24.69 -7.09 -22.15
N ARG A 161 -23.93 -6.19 -22.79
CA ARG A 161 -24.37 -4.88 -23.36
C ARG A 161 -25.26 -4.02 -22.44
N VAL A 162 -25.19 -4.19 -21.12
CA VAL A 162 -25.99 -3.46 -20.15
C VAL A 162 -25.14 -2.33 -19.54
N ARG A 163 -25.66 -1.12 -19.53
CA ARG A 163 -24.97 0.03 -18.92
C ARG A 163 -24.70 -0.22 -17.44
N GLY A 164 -23.45 0.00 -17.00
CA GLY A 164 -23.04 -0.12 -15.61
C GLY A 164 -22.63 -1.53 -15.16
N VAL A 165 -22.88 -2.58 -15.92
CA VAL A 165 -22.48 -3.96 -15.56
C VAL A 165 -20.96 -4.07 -15.41
N LEU A 166 -20.21 -3.39 -16.26
CA LEU A 166 -18.75 -3.39 -16.21
C LEU A 166 -18.24 -2.80 -14.88
N LEU A 167 -18.79 -1.66 -14.46
CA LEU A 167 -18.44 -1.01 -13.18
C LEU A 167 -18.79 -1.89 -11.98
N VAL A 168 -20.00 -2.45 -11.96
CA VAL A 168 -20.46 -3.34 -10.89
C VAL A 168 -19.58 -4.59 -10.82
N SER A 169 -19.24 -5.18 -11.98
CA SER A 169 -18.36 -6.35 -12.04
C SER A 169 -16.94 -6.03 -11.56
N ALA A 170 -16.39 -4.86 -11.90
CA ALA A 170 -15.08 -4.43 -11.46
C ALA A 170 -15.03 -4.24 -9.92
N ILE A 171 -16.05 -3.56 -9.36
CA ILE A 171 -16.17 -3.38 -7.90
C ILE A 171 -16.37 -4.74 -7.19
N SER A 172 -17.22 -5.61 -7.75
CA SER A 172 -17.45 -6.95 -7.19
C SER A 172 -16.17 -7.79 -7.20
N PHE A 173 -15.40 -7.72 -8.29
CA PHE A 173 -14.10 -8.37 -8.41
C PHE A 173 -13.11 -7.82 -7.36
N ALA A 174 -13.04 -6.50 -7.19
CA ALA A 174 -12.18 -5.87 -6.20
C ALA A 174 -12.53 -6.32 -4.77
N LEU A 175 -13.80 -6.34 -4.41
CA LEU A 175 -14.26 -6.76 -3.09
C LEU A 175 -14.01 -8.26 -2.85
N LEU A 176 -14.17 -9.09 -3.87
CA LEU A 176 -13.90 -10.52 -3.80
C LEU A 176 -12.40 -10.78 -3.57
N VAL A 177 -11.52 -10.14 -4.33
CA VAL A 177 -10.07 -10.28 -4.15
C VAL A 177 -9.63 -9.73 -2.80
N ALA A 178 -10.20 -8.61 -2.34
CA ALA A 178 -9.98 -8.07 -1.00
C ALA A 178 -10.39 -9.08 0.10
N ALA A 179 -11.56 -9.69 -0.02
CA ALA A 179 -12.03 -10.69 0.93
C ALA A 179 -11.12 -11.94 0.95
N LEU A 180 -10.69 -12.43 -0.21
CA LEU A 180 -9.74 -13.54 -0.32
C LEU A 180 -8.40 -13.22 0.32
N ALA A 181 -7.87 -12.01 0.14
CA ALA A 181 -6.66 -11.55 0.80
C ALA A 181 -6.81 -11.53 2.33
N GLY A 182 -7.97 -11.05 2.83
CA GLY A 182 -8.30 -11.09 4.25
C GLY A 182 -8.34 -12.51 4.83
N LEU A 183 -8.96 -13.45 4.12
CA LEU A 183 -9.00 -14.87 4.51
C LEU A 183 -7.61 -15.52 4.50
N ALA A 184 -6.72 -15.06 3.62
CA ALA A 184 -5.32 -15.50 3.57
C ALA A 184 -4.42 -14.86 4.65
N GLY A 185 -4.99 -14.07 5.57
CA GLY A 185 -4.26 -13.43 6.67
C GLY A 185 -3.52 -12.15 6.28
N SER A 186 -3.90 -11.53 5.15
CA SER A 186 -3.39 -10.25 4.71
C SER A 186 -4.43 -9.13 4.91
N ALA A 187 -4.00 -7.87 4.81
CA ALA A 187 -4.93 -6.75 4.86
C ALA A 187 -5.85 -6.74 3.63
N LEU A 188 -7.15 -6.52 3.84
CA LEU A 188 -8.17 -6.36 2.78
C LEU A 188 -7.75 -5.35 1.70
N ILE A 189 -7.02 -4.35 2.12
CA ILE A 189 -6.52 -3.23 1.33
C ILE A 189 -5.56 -3.71 0.22
N ILE A 190 -4.67 -4.67 0.53
CA ILE A 190 -3.71 -5.25 -0.43
C ILE A 190 -4.45 -5.99 -1.55
N GLY A 191 -5.49 -6.75 -1.20
CA GLY A 191 -6.30 -7.46 -2.19
C GLY A 191 -7.05 -6.51 -3.11
N SER A 192 -7.59 -5.42 -2.56
CA SER A 192 -8.29 -4.40 -3.36
C SER A 192 -7.36 -3.69 -4.33
N PHE A 193 -6.17 -3.28 -3.88
CA PHE A 193 -5.13 -2.70 -4.73
C PHE A 193 -4.67 -3.66 -5.83
N ALA A 194 -4.42 -4.94 -5.47
CA ALA A 194 -4.05 -5.98 -6.43
C ALA A 194 -5.12 -6.18 -7.52
N ALA A 195 -6.41 -6.12 -7.15
CA ALA A 195 -7.49 -6.21 -8.11
C ALA A 195 -7.50 -5.03 -9.10
N GLY A 196 -7.19 -3.82 -8.63
CA GLY A 196 -6.99 -2.64 -9.47
C GLY A 196 -5.83 -2.84 -10.46
N LEU A 197 -4.68 -3.30 -9.97
CA LEU A 197 -3.50 -3.60 -10.80
C LEU A 197 -3.75 -4.63 -11.90
N VAL A 198 -4.65 -5.58 -11.65
CA VAL A 198 -5.02 -6.61 -12.65
C VAL A 198 -5.88 -6.04 -13.76
N LEU A 199 -6.64 -5.00 -13.47
CA LEU A 199 -7.58 -4.36 -14.40
C LEU A 199 -7.03 -3.07 -15.05
N SER A 200 -5.81 -2.65 -14.67
CA SER A 200 -5.10 -1.48 -15.20
C SER A 200 -4.64 -1.60 -16.67
#